data_764192d4d89439383e94c42fd8239a9c
#
_entry.id   764192d4d89439383e94c42fd8239a9c
#
_cell.length_a   1.000
_cell.length_b   1.000
_cell.length_c   1.000
_cell.angle_alpha   90.00
_cell.angle_beta   90.00
_cell.angle_gamma   90.00
#
_symmetry.space_group_name_H-M   'P 1'
#
loop_
_entity.id
_entity.type
_entity.pdbx_description
1 polymer ?
#
loop_
_entity_poly.entity_id
_entity_poly.type
_entity_poly.pdbx_seq_one_letter_code
_entity_poly.pdbx_strand_id
1 'polypeptide(L)'
;MSAALLLCTWAVLQAQDKKYFLDVITELSSKKYEGRSDYGKGDRKAAAYIVKQYQTIPELKPGLAHGYLQHFTYPVNVFHKKIELSVDGRDLVPGQDFTVREFSPSINGSWPLAYIPVESHKPESLLPLLQSGKYSRTFIVVDFDLINRYYGIAPVELYRMPVAGIIMTHKKKPTFFKSRSGQLQPVPVLWTGPDFPGDARQITLRIDSRMIKEYTSANVIGRIEGTRCDSCLIIIAHYDHLGHLGKEVWYPGANDNASGVAMMLTLARHYALPENRPKHTLLFIASAAEENNLLGSEYYVENPVIPLSRTIQVIDLDMLADNGDRLFLETGPEGRKALEWLKAINSQHGFFKTLTQESLSNDSDHYPFAVRQVPALYIMVDGRAFDVYHTPLDDVEHAFAVNYEKLFHLLTHFISSF
;
A
#
# COMPACT_ATOMS: atom_id res chain seq x y z
N MET A 1 1.47 47.07 2.14
CA MET A 1 1.13 46.05 3.18
C MET A 1 2.36 45.83 4.02
N SER A 2 2.25 45.88 5.36
CA SER A 2 3.40 45.69 6.25
C SER A 2 3.86 44.21 6.24
N ALA A 3 5.14 43.94 6.48
CA ALA A 3 5.71 42.58 6.56
C ALA A 3 4.96 41.69 7.57
N ALA A 4 4.42 42.27 8.65
CA ALA A 4 3.60 41.59 9.63
C ALA A 4 2.27 41.05 9.07
N LEU A 5 1.63 41.80 8.15
CA LEU A 5 0.38 41.35 7.51
C LEU A 5 0.64 40.21 6.53
N LEU A 6 1.77 40.24 5.83
CA LEU A 6 2.23 39.15 4.95
C LEU A 6 2.57 37.88 5.73
N LEU A 7 3.24 37.99 6.87
CA LEU A 7 3.56 36.85 7.74
C LEU A 7 2.30 36.22 8.36
N CYS A 8 1.30 37.03 8.77
CA CYS A 8 0.02 36.53 9.27
C CYS A 8 -0.79 35.80 8.20
N THR A 9 -0.84 36.34 6.98
CA THR A 9 -1.58 35.68 5.87
C THR A 9 -0.91 34.36 5.46
N TRP A 10 0.41 34.31 5.46
CA TRP A 10 1.16 33.10 5.13
C TRP A 10 0.98 31.99 6.19
N ALA A 11 1.06 32.33 7.47
CA ALA A 11 0.82 31.39 8.56
C ALA A 11 -0.63 30.84 8.57
N VAL A 12 -1.62 31.66 8.21
CA VAL A 12 -3.02 31.23 8.10
C VAL A 12 -3.22 30.28 6.91
N LEU A 13 -2.58 30.53 5.77
CA LEU A 13 -2.63 29.65 4.59
C LEU A 13 -2.01 28.28 4.91
N GLN A 14 -0.83 28.24 5.52
CA GLN A 14 -0.18 26.97 5.93
C GLN A 14 -1.02 26.18 6.93
N ALA A 15 -1.62 26.85 7.91
CA ALA A 15 -2.49 26.18 8.88
C ALA A 15 -3.74 25.57 8.21
N GLN A 16 -4.29 26.23 7.17
CA GLN A 16 -5.41 25.70 6.39
C GLN A 16 -5.00 24.48 5.55
N ASP A 17 -3.81 24.46 4.97
CA ASP A 17 -3.32 23.35 4.15
C ASP A 17 -3.00 22.12 5.01
N LYS A 18 -2.42 22.30 6.20
CA LYS A 18 -2.23 21.20 7.17
C LYS A 18 -3.56 20.63 7.64
N LYS A 19 -4.55 21.49 7.90
CA LYS A 19 -5.88 21.03 8.25
C LYS A 19 -6.49 20.22 7.11
N TYR A 20 -6.37 20.67 5.87
CA TYR A 20 -6.86 19.95 4.70
C TYR A 20 -6.19 18.57 4.56
N PHE A 21 -4.87 18.49 4.75
CA PHE A 21 -4.14 17.22 4.76
C PHE A 21 -4.72 16.24 5.78
N LEU A 22 -4.94 16.68 7.02
CA LEU A 22 -5.54 15.85 8.07
C LEU A 22 -7.01 15.50 7.79
N ASP A 23 -7.78 16.43 7.24
CA ASP A 23 -9.18 16.18 6.87
C ASP A 23 -9.28 15.08 5.80
N VAL A 24 -8.38 15.06 4.80
CA VAL A 24 -8.32 14.03 3.76
C VAL A 24 -7.96 12.67 4.34
N ILE A 25 -6.94 12.60 5.21
CA ILE A 25 -6.57 11.35 5.90
C ILE A 25 -7.77 10.82 6.69
N THR A 26 -8.39 11.67 7.51
CA THR A 26 -9.54 11.31 8.34
C THR A 26 -10.72 10.81 7.51
N GLU A 27 -11.02 11.48 6.41
CA GLU A 27 -12.11 11.09 5.51
C GLU A 27 -11.81 9.74 4.85
N LEU A 28 -10.66 9.58 4.19
CA LEU A 28 -10.32 8.37 3.43
C LEU A 28 -10.14 7.14 4.33
N SER A 29 -9.61 7.29 5.54
CA SER A 29 -9.47 6.21 6.50
C SER A 29 -10.75 5.94 7.32
N SER A 30 -11.85 6.65 7.05
CA SER A 30 -13.12 6.39 7.74
C SER A 30 -13.80 5.11 7.26
N LYS A 31 -14.64 4.53 8.13
CA LYS A 31 -15.40 3.31 7.84
C LYS A 31 -16.31 3.43 6.60
N LYS A 32 -16.65 4.64 6.16
CA LYS A 32 -17.43 4.91 4.95
C LYS A 32 -16.79 4.29 3.70
N TYR A 33 -15.47 4.23 3.66
CA TYR A 33 -14.70 3.74 2.51
C TYR A 33 -14.31 2.26 2.63
N GLU A 34 -14.75 1.54 3.66
CA GLU A 34 -14.56 0.09 3.80
C GLU A 34 -13.09 -0.35 3.60
N GLY A 35 -12.13 0.45 4.08
CA GLY A 35 -10.70 0.23 3.86
C GLY A 35 -10.27 0.32 2.39
N ARG A 36 -10.98 1.08 1.58
CA ARG A 36 -10.65 1.46 0.18
C ARG A 36 -10.31 0.30 -0.76
N SER A 37 -10.99 -0.84 -0.59
CA SER A 37 -10.76 -2.02 -1.43
C SER A 37 -12.02 -2.45 -2.20
N ASP A 38 -11.92 -3.61 -2.87
CA ASP A 38 -13.01 -4.32 -3.52
C ASP A 38 -14.20 -4.64 -2.58
N TYR A 39 -13.93 -4.84 -1.27
CA TYR A 39 -14.98 -5.06 -0.28
C TYR A 39 -15.91 -3.84 -0.18
N GLY A 40 -17.22 -4.07 -0.26
CA GLY A 40 -18.19 -2.98 -0.22
C GLY A 40 -18.01 -1.90 -1.29
N LYS A 41 -17.17 -2.14 -2.31
CA LYS A 41 -16.76 -1.16 -3.34
C LYS A 41 -16.08 0.08 -2.71
N GLY A 42 -15.26 -0.15 -1.69
CA GLY A 42 -14.57 0.89 -0.96
C GLY A 42 -13.65 1.74 -1.82
N ASP A 43 -12.90 1.08 -2.73
CA ASP A 43 -12.05 1.72 -3.74
C ASP A 43 -12.84 2.69 -4.65
N ARG A 44 -14.02 2.28 -5.14
CA ARG A 44 -14.85 3.14 -6.00
C ARG A 44 -15.41 4.36 -5.25
N LYS A 45 -15.72 4.20 -3.96
CA LYS A 45 -16.14 5.32 -3.11
C LYS A 45 -14.98 6.31 -2.91
N ALA A 46 -13.77 5.79 -2.68
CA ALA A 46 -12.56 6.60 -2.55
C ALA A 46 -12.20 7.31 -3.86
N ALA A 47 -12.24 6.61 -4.99
CA ALA A 47 -12.06 7.22 -6.30
C ALA A 47 -13.04 8.36 -6.57
N ALA A 48 -14.33 8.16 -6.25
CA ALA A 48 -15.35 9.20 -6.38
C ALA A 48 -15.07 10.42 -5.48
N TYR A 49 -14.57 10.19 -4.27
CA TYR A 49 -14.13 11.29 -3.39
C TYR A 49 -12.97 12.06 -4.00
N ILE A 50 -11.93 11.39 -4.50
CA ILE A 50 -10.76 12.03 -5.12
C ILE A 50 -11.17 12.82 -6.36
N VAL A 51 -12.02 12.26 -7.22
CA VAL A 51 -12.59 12.99 -8.37
C VAL A 51 -13.28 14.26 -7.91
N LYS A 52 -14.08 14.20 -6.83
CA LYS A 52 -14.73 15.38 -6.27
C LYS A 52 -13.72 16.40 -5.75
N GLN A 53 -12.63 15.97 -5.11
CA GLN A 53 -11.55 16.87 -4.70
C GLN A 53 -10.90 17.54 -5.91
N TYR A 54 -10.55 16.79 -6.95
CA TYR A 54 -9.98 17.35 -8.20
C TYR A 54 -10.89 18.39 -8.82
N GLN A 55 -12.20 18.17 -8.84
CA GLN A 55 -13.18 19.12 -9.38
C GLN A 55 -13.28 20.44 -8.58
N THR A 56 -12.83 20.46 -7.33
CA THR A 56 -12.78 21.69 -6.52
C THR A 56 -11.54 22.54 -6.77
N ILE A 57 -10.53 22.00 -7.47
CA ILE A 57 -9.26 22.66 -7.75
C ILE A 57 -9.37 23.35 -9.13
N PRO A 58 -9.37 24.71 -9.22
CA PRO A 58 -9.78 25.42 -10.43
C PRO A 58 -8.99 25.06 -11.70
N GLU A 59 -7.67 24.95 -11.60
CA GLU A 59 -6.77 24.69 -12.75
C GLU A 59 -6.52 23.22 -13.02
N LEU A 60 -7.05 22.32 -12.18
CA LEU A 60 -6.85 20.88 -12.34
C LEU A 60 -7.92 20.33 -13.31
N LYS A 61 -7.45 19.89 -14.47
CA LYS A 61 -8.26 19.31 -15.55
C LYS A 61 -8.22 17.79 -15.51
N PRO A 62 -9.22 17.10 -16.10
CA PRO A 62 -9.14 15.66 -16.32
C PRO A 62 -7.86 15.24 -17.04
N GLY A 63 -7.24 14.15 -16.59
CA GLY A 63 -6.09 13.55 -17.26
C GLY A 63 -6.44 12.88 -18.58
N LEU A 64 -7.66 12.34 -18.70
CA LEU A 64 -8.17 11.68 -19.90
C LEU A 64 -9.15 12.55 -20.67
N ALA A 65 -9.37 12.23 -21.95
CA ALA A 65 -10.32 12.94 -22.80
C ALA A 65 -11.77 12.89 -22.28
N HIS A 66 -12.11 11.82 -21.55
CA HIS A 66 -13.47 11.56 -21.10
C HIS A 66 -13.64 11.62 -19.56
N GLY A 67 -12.74 12.27 -18.85
CA GLY A 67 -12.83 12.46 -17.39
C GLY A 67 -11.56 12.07 -16.65
N TYR A 68 -11.73 11.74 -15.37
CA TYR A 68 -10.61 11.47 -14.46
C TYR A 68 -10.29 9.98 -14.30
N LEU A 69 -11.19 9.06 -14.69
CA LEU A 69 -11.11 7.64 -14.36
C LEU A 69 -10.51 6.81 -15.50
N GLN A 70 -9.36 6.19 -15.25
CA GLN A 70 -8.74 5.19 -16.11
C GLN A 70 -9.08 3.80 -15.58
N HIS A 71 -10.12 3.18 -16.15
CA HIS A 71 -10.64 1.89 -15.70
C HIS A 71 -9.77 0.71 -16.16
N PHE A 72 -9.64 -0.28 -15.28
CA PHE A 72 -9.05 -1.59 -15.57
C PHE A 72 -9.75 -2.69 -14.76
N THR A 73 -9.52 -3.94 -15.12
CA THR A 73 -10.13 -5.10 -14.49
C THR A 73 -9.07 -6.11 -14.03
N TYR A 74 -9.33 -6.74 -12.89
CA TYR A 74 -8.48 -7.78 -12.33
C TYR A 74 -9.29 -8.74 -11.46
N PRO A 75 -8.81 -9.97 -11.24
CA PRO A 75 -9.49 -10.90 -10.33
C PRO A 75 -9.19 -10.57 -8.88
N VAL A 76 -10.18 -10.72 -8.00
CA VAL A 76 -10.04 -10.60 -6.55
C VAL A 76 -10.75 -11.72 -5.82
N ASN A 77 -10.19 -12.17 -4.70
CA ASN A 77 -10.88 -13.05 -3.76
C ASN A 77 -11.34 -12.23 -2.55
N VAL A 78 -12.59 -12.38 -2.16
CA VAL A 78 -13.19 -11.60 -1.08
C VAL A 78 -13.75 -12.52 0.00
N PHE A 79 -13.50 -12.20 1.26
CA PHE A 79 -14.07 -12.88 2.41
C PHE A 79 -15.30 -12.11 2.90
N HIS A 80 -16.51 -12.59 2.54
CA HIS A 80 -17.75 -11.85 2.81
C HIS A 80 -18.35 -12.07 4.19
N LYS A 81 -18.05 -13.22 4.82
CA LYS A 81 -18.65 -13.62 6.10
C LYS A 81 -17.63 -13.52 7.21
N LYS A 82 -18.11 -13.76 8.42
CA LYS A 82 -17.24 -13.92 9.59
C LYS A 82 -16.22 -15.04 9.32
N ILE A 83 -14.96 -14.77 9.62
CA ILE A 83 -13.92 -15.79 9.69
C ILE A 83 -13.84 -16.28 11.13
N GLU A 84 -13.98 -17.58 11.31
CA GLU A 84 -13.96 -18.19 12.63
C GLU A 84 -12.81 -19.18 12.71
N LEU A 85 -11.97 -19.00 13.72
CA LEU A 85 -10.85 -19.90 14.01
C LEU A 85 -10.83 -20.19 15.51
N SER A 86 -10.85 -21.46 15.85
CA SER A 86 -10.53 -21.91 17.21
C SER A 86 -9.47 -23.00 17.22
N VAL A 87 -8.67 -23.01 18.27
CA VAL A 87 -7.59 -23.97 18.49
C VAL A 87 -7.82 -24.60 19.86
N ASP A 88 -8.01 -25.93 19.89
CA ASP A 88 -8.38 -26.71 21.10
C ASP A 88 -9.55 -26.07 21.88
N GLY A 89 -10.53 -25.50 21.15
CA GLY A 89 -11.71 -24.85 21.72
C GLY A 89 -11.52 -23.39 22.16
N ARG A 90 -10.32 -22.83 22.04
CA ARG A 90 -10.05 -21.41 22.28
C ARG A 90 -10.20 -20.64 20.96
N ASP A 91 -11.09 -19.66 20.95
CA ASP A 91 -11.28 -18.76 19.81
C ASP A 91 -10.09 -17.81 19.66
N LEU A 92 -9.68 -17.60 18.40
CA LEU A 92 -8.66 -16.63 18.00
C LEU A 92 -9.31 -15.47 17.23
N VAL A 93 -8.75 -14.28 17.40
CA VAL A 93 -9.28 -13.03 16.83
C VAL A 93 -8.58 -12.74 15.48
N PRO A 94 -9.34 -12.68 14.36
CA PRO A 94 -8.77 -12.32 13.07
C PRO A 94 -8.23 -10.88 13.09
N GLY A 95 -7.13 -10.64 12.39
CA GLY A 95 -6.43 -9.35 12.36
C GLY A 95 -5.57 -9.03 13.60
N GLN A 96 -5.71 -9.82 14.68
CA GLN A 96 -4.94 -9.70 15.90
C GLN A 96 -4.07 -10.94 16.16
N ASP A 97 -4.70 -12.12 16.20
CA ASP A 97 -4.02 -13.39 16.48
C ASP A 97 -3.62 -14.11 15.19
N PHE A 98 -4.36 -13.88 14.12
CA PHE A 98 -4.09 -14.47 12.81
C PHE A 98 -4.63 -13.61 11.66
N THR A 99 -4.07 -13.85 10.48
CA THR A 99 -4.64 -13.39 9.20
C THR A 99 -4.79 -14.58 8.24
N VAL A 100 -5.63 -14.41 7.21
CA VAL A 100 -5.84 -15.39 6.14
C VAL A 100 -5.23 -14.85 4.87
N ARG A 101 -4.42 -15.63 4.17
CA ARG A 101 -3.89 -15.22 2.87
C ARG A 101 -5.03 -15.10 1.87
N GLU A 102 -5.04 -14.02 1.10
CA GLU A 102 -6.14 -13.67 0.20
C GLU A 102 -6.52 -14.79 -0.78
N PHE A 103 -5.56 -15.55 -1.26
CA PHE A 103 -5.78 -16.67 -2.17
C PHE A 103 -6.36 -17.94 -1.52
N SER A 104 -6.70 -17.91 -0.23
CA SER A 104 -7.24 -19.07 0.49
C SER A 104 -8.65 -19.41 0.00
N PRO A 105 -8.96 -20.69 -0.24
CA PRO A 105 -10.29 -21.15 -0.60
C PRO A 105 -11.25 -21.15 0.59
N SER A 106 -12.54 -21.32 0.31
CA SER A 106 -13.53 -21.61 1.36
C SER A 106 -13.24 -22.93 2.04
N ILE A 107 -13.41 -22.96 3.35
CA ILE A 107 -13.29 -24.18 4.17
C ILE A 107 -14.20 -24.09 5.38
N ASN A 108 -14.71 -25.23 5.83
CA ASN A 108 -15.50 -25.33 7.06
C ASN A 108 -15.35 -26.72 7.68
N GLY A 109 -14.80 -26.80 8.89
CA GLY A 109 -14.61 -28.07 9.60
C GLY A 109 -13.58 -28.01 10.70
N SER A 110 -13.17 -29.20 11.15
CA SER A 110 -12.13 -29.39 12.17
C SER A 110 -11.09 -30.40 11.70
N TRP A 111 -9.84 -30.12 11.99
CA TRP A 111 -8.70 -30.94 11.57
C TRP A 111 -7.68 -31.07 12.67
N PRO A 112 -6.92 -32.19 12.70
CA PRO A 112 -5.74 -32.30 13.55
C PRO A 112 -4.67 -31.31 13.10
N LEU A 113 -3.83 -30.88 14.05
CA LEU A 113 -2.63 -30.09 13.84
C LEU A 113 -1.39 -30.97 13.87
N ALA A 114 -0.44 -30.70 13.00
CA ALA A 114 0.90 -31.29 13.02
C ALA A 114 1.96 -30.20 12.91
N TYR A 115 2.76 -30.07 13.94
CA TYR A 115 3.93 -29.18 13.93
C TYR A 115 5.05 -29.85 13.15
N ILE A 116 5.54 -29.18 12.16
CA ILE A 116 6.65 -29.67 11.35
C ILE A 116 7.95 -29.17 11.97
N PRO A 117 8.74 -30.06 12.65
CA PRO A 117 9.98 -29.65 13.28
C PRO A 117 11.05 -29.43 12.21
N VAL A 118 11.06 -28.24 11.64
CA VAL A 118 11.93 -27.83 10.54
C VAL A 118 13.39 -28.14 10.88
N GLU A 119 13.83 -27.85 12.10
CA GLU A 119 15.19 -28.08 12.59
C GLU A 119 15.63 -29.56 12.60
N SER A 120 14.67 -30.47 12.63
CA SER A 120 14.94 -31.93 12.70
C SER A 120 15.02 -32.62 11.34
N HIS A 121 14.78 -31.86 10.26
CA HIS A 121 14.76 -32.38 8.89
C HIS A 121 15.84 -31.68 8.04
N LYS A 122 16.49 -32.45 7.20
CA LYS A 122 17.32 -31.86 6.14
C LYS A 122 16.41 -31.28 5.05
N PRO A 123 16.83 -30.22 4.37
CA PRO A 123 16.02 -29.61 3.27
C PRO A 123 15.55 -30.68 2.27
N GLU A 124 16.40 -31.56 1.87
CA GLU A 124 16.13 -32.62 0.87
C GLU A 124 15.06 -33.63 1.31
N SER A 125 14.77 -33.73 2.61
CA SER A 125 13.78 -34.66 3.16
C SER A 125 12.44 -34.04 3.48
N LEU A 126 12.37 -32.72 3.66
CA LEU A 126 11.14 -32.02 4.06
C LEU A 126 10.09 -31.99 2.96
N LEU A 127 10.44 -31.56 1.75
CA LEU A 127 9.49 -31.53 0.63
C LEU A 127 8.94 -32.92 0.28
N PRO A 128 9.75 -33.98 0.14
CA PRO A 128 9.24 -35.33 -0.05
C PRO A 128 8.32 -35.80 1.08
N LEU A 129 8.62 -35.47 2.34
CA LEU A 129 7.76 -35.79 3.47
C LEU A 129 6.39 -35.12 3.35
N LEU A 130 6.34 -33.83 3.01
CA LEU A 130 5.10 -33.11 2.82
C LEU A 130 4.32 -33.60 1.59
N GLN A 131 5.03 -34.00 0.54
CA GLN A 131 4.44 -34.56 -0.69
C GLN A 131 3.93 -36.01 -0.54
N SER A 132 4.35 -36.72 0.51
CA SER A 132 4.02 -38.13 0.71
C SER A 132 2.53 -38.44 0.95
N GLY A 133 1.71 -37.40 1.16
CA GLY A 133 0.30 -37.52 1.52
C GLY A 133 0.06 -37.88 3.00
N LYS A 134 1.09 -38.04 3.81
CA LYS A 134 0.99 -38.31 5.26
C LYS A 134 0.11 -37.32 5.98
N TYR A 135 0.13 -36.04 5.54
CA TYR A 135 -0.58 -34.92 6.16
C TYR A 135 -1.84 -34.49 5.39
N SER A 136 -2.36 -35.32 4.48
CA SER A 136 -3.47 -34.97 3.58
C SER A 136 -4.78 -34.55 4.29
N ARG A 137 -4.96 -34.94 5.57
CA ARG A 137 -6.10 -34.58 6.41
C ARG A 137 -5.71 -33.73 7.62
N THR A 138 -4.56 -33.09 7.59
CA THR A 138 -3.96 -32.41 8.72
C THR A 138 -3.59 -30.99 8.33
N PHE A 139 -3.85 -30.02 9.20
CA PHE A 139 -3.22 -28.71 9.09
C PHE A 139 -1.79 -28.81 9.59
N ILE A 140 -0.85 -28.40 8.75
CA ILE A 140 0.56 -28.31 9.16
C ILE A 140 0.86 -26.93 9.73
N VAL A 141 1.63 -26.91 10.82
CA VAL A 141 2.16 -25.69 11.42
C VAL A 141 3.66 -25.63 11.11
N VAL A 142 4.08 -24.54 10.48
CA VAL A 142 5.45 -24.34 10.03
C VAL A 142 5.96 -22.96 10.43
N ASP A 143 7.20 -22.90 10.92
CA ASP A 143 7.88 -21.64 11.14
C ASP A 143 8.34 -21.07 9.79
N PHE A 144 7.74 -19.94 9.40
CA PHE A 144 8.01 -19.30 8.11
C PHE A 144 9.46 -18.82 8.00
N ASP A 145 9.99 -18.23 9.07
CA ASP A 145 11.35 -17.71 9.08
C ASP A 145 12.37 -18.83 8.89
N LEU A 146 12.13 -19.98 9.53
CA LEU A 146 13.01 -21.15 9.39
C LEU A 146 12.90 -21.76 7.99
N ILE A 147 11.70 -21.93 7.45
CA ILE A 147 11.53 -22.49 6.11
C ILE A 147 12.21 -21.65 5.05
N ASN A 148 12.01 -20.35 5.07
CA ASN A 148 12.59 -19.44 4.06
C ASN A 148 14.12 -19.35 4.19
N ARG A 149 14.63 -19.19 5.43
CA ARG A 149 16.08 -18.97 5.67
C ARG A 149 16.93 -20.23 5.59
N TYR A 150 16.45 -21.36 6.16
CA TYR A 150 17.25 -22.57 6.26
C TYR A 150 17.04 -23.53 5.10
N TYR A 151 15.87 -23.52 4.48
CA TYR A 151 15.53 -24.49 3.44
C TYR A 151 15.46 -23.88 2.04
N GLY A 152 15.41 -22.52 1.94
CA GLY A 152 15.25 -21.86 0.65
C GLY A 152 13.95 -22.27 -0.08
N ILE A 153 12.98 -22.80 0.67
CA ILE A 153 11.68 -23.20 0.13
C ILE A 153 10.82 -21.97 0.00
N ALA A 154 10.46 -21.63 -1.23
CA ALA A 154 9.54 -20.55 -1.47
C ALA A 154 8.15 -20.89 -0.88
N PRO A 155 7.47 -19.96 -0.19
CA PRO A 155 6.16 -20.22 0.41
C PRO A 155 5.15 -20.81 -0.58
N VAL A 156 5.19 -20.40 -1.86
CA VAL A 156 4.32 -20.92 -2.91
C VAL A 156 4.44 -22.40 -3.16
N GLU A 157 5.59 -23.01 -2.87
CA GLU A 157 5.79 -24.45 -2.99
C GLU A 157 5.00 -25.20 -1.92
N LEU A 158 4.90 -24.63 -0.69
CA LEU A 158 4.09 -25.20 0.39
C LEU A 158 2.60 -25.17 0.07
N TYR A 159 2.11 -24.12 -0.62
CA TYR A 159 0.68 -23.97 -0.92
C TYR A 159 0.12 -25.08 -1.82
N ARG A 160 1.00 -25.82 -2.49
CA ARG A 160 0.65 -26.94 -3.38
C ARG A 160 0.80 -28.31 -2.71
N MET A 161 1.19 -28.36 -1.46
CA MET A 161 1.35 -29.64 -0.74
C MET A 161 -0.02 -30.30 -0.50
N PRO A 162 -0.10 -31.63 -0.52
CA PRO A 162 -1.31 -32.40 -0.22
C PRO A 162 -1.57 -32.43 1.29
N VAL A 163 -2.02 -31.30 1.84
CA VAL A 163 -2.36 -31.09 3.26
C VAL A 163 -3.78 -30.54 3.36
N ALA A 164 -4.37 -30.50 4.55
CA ALA A 164 -5.69 -29.89 4.74
C ALA A 164 -5.62 -28.33 4.76
N GLY A 165 -4.50 -27.79 5.23
CA GLY A 165 -4.23 -26.37 5.29
C GLY A 165 -2.87 -26.10 5.93
N ILE A 166 -2.46 -24.85 5.95
CA ILE A 166 -1.14 -24.42 6.40
C ILE A 166 -1.29 -23.26 7.38
N ILE A 167 -0.62 -23.37 8.51
CA ILE A 167 -0.41 -22.28 9.46
C ILE A 167 1.07 -21.91 9.41
N MET A 168 1.35 -20.67 9.02
CA MET A 168 2.68 -20.09 9.03
C MET A 168 2.84 -19.22 10.26
N THR A 169 3.74 -19.61 11.16
CA THR A 169 4.05 -18.84 12.36
C THR A 169 5.18 -17.85 12.09
N HIS A 170 5.05 -16.64 12.63
CA HIS A 170 6.02 -15.57 12.52
C HIS A 170 6.45 -15.09 13.91
N LYS A 171 7.67 -14.52 14.00
CA LYS A 171 8.15 -13.84 15.22
C LYS A 171 7.46 -12.49 15.48
N LYS A 172 6.81 -11.91 14.47
CA LYS A 172 6.03 -10.66 14.56
C LYS A 172 4.54 -10.96 14.59
N LYS A 173 3.74 -9.98 14.98
CA LYS A 173 2.28 -10.03 14.86
C LYS A 173 1.88 -10.26 13.39
N PRO A 174 0.77 -10.97 13.15
CA PRO A 174 0.34 -11.25 11.80
C PRO A 174 -0.13 -9.96 11.11
N THR A 175 0.38 -9.74 9.91
CA THR A 175 -0.04 -8.67 9.01
C THR A 175 -0.91 -9.24 7.89
N PHE A 176 -1.83 -8.43 7.37
CA PHE A 176 -2.65 -8.84 6.24
C PHE A 176 -2.02 -8.33 4.94
N PHE A 177 -2.02 -9.16 3.91
CA PHE A 177 -1.53 -8.78 2.59
C PHE A 177 -2.51 -9.25 1.53
N LYS A 178 -2.72 -8.43 0.53
CA LYS A 178 -3.36 -8.80 -0.71
C LYS A 178 -2.36 -9.44 -1.68
N SER A 179 -2.86 -9.97 -2.77
CA SER A 179 -2.03 -10.59 -3.78
C SER A 179 -2.63 -10.44 -5.17
N ARG A 180 -1.80 -10.55 -6.19
CA ARG A 180 -2.20 -10.58 -7.61
C ARG A 180 -2.82 -11.91 -8.03
N SER A 181 -3.08 -12.82 -7.11
CA SER A 181 -3.48 -14.19 -7.47
C SER A 181 -4.88 -14.21 -8.12
N GLY A 182 -4.90 -14.44 -9.42
CA GLY A 182 -6.14 -14.73 -10.18
C GLY A 182 -6.72 -16.10 -9.91
N GLN A 183 -6.12 -16.91 -9.02
CA GLN A 183 -6.53 -18.26 -8.70
C GLN A 183 -6.42 -18.54 -7.21
N LEU A 184 -7.40 -19.25 -6.68
CA LEU A 184 -7.31 -19.79 -5.32
C LEU A 184 -6.26 -20.89 -5.27
N GLN A 185 -5.53 -20.94 -4.18
CA GLN A 185 -4.63 -22.05 -3.89
C GLN A 185 -5.45 -23.28 -3.49
N PRO A 186 -4.89 -24.51 -3.60
CA PRO A 186 -5.59 -25.72 -3.23
C PRO A 186 -6.01 -25.78 -1.76
N VAL A 187 -5.28 -25.10 -0.88
CA VAL A 187 -5.46 -25.16 0.57
C VAL A 187 -5.48 -23.77 1.20
N PRO A 188 -6.20 -23.58 2.32
CA PRO A 188 -6.15 -22.33 3.07
C PRO A 188 -4.79 -22.14 3.74
N VAL A 189 -4.33 -20.89 3.78
CA VAL A 189 -3.09 -20.49 4.41
C VAL A 189 -3.38 -19.40 5.44
N LEU A 190 -2.98 -19.63 6.66
CA LEU A 190 -3.09 -18.71 7.79
C LEU A 190 -1.71 -18.21 8.20
N TRP A 191 -1.63 -16.95 8.56
CA TRP A 191 -0.46 -16.36 9.20
C TRP A 191 -0.78 -16.05 10.65
N THR A 192 0.10 -16.46 11.56
CA THR A 192 -0.06 -16.26 13.00
C THR A 192 1.20 -15.65 13.60
N GLY A 193 1.02 -14.97 14.75
CA GLY A 193 2.14 -14.41 15.51
C GLY A 193 2.79 -15.42 16.47
N PRO A 194 3.72 -14.94 17.32
CA PRO A 194 4.46 -15.77 18.26
C PRO A 194 3.58 -16.39 19.36
N ASP A 195 2.40 -15.85 19.59
CA ASP A 195 1.47 -16.31 20.63
C ASP A 195 0.58 -17.48 20.17
N PHE A 196 0.81 -18.02 18.96
CA PHE A 196 0.11 -19.23 18.51
C PHE A 196 0.51 -20.42 19.36
N PRO A 197 -0.46 -21.22 19.92
CA PRO A 197 -0.13 -22.32 20.82
C PRO A 197 0.79 -23.36 20.18
N GLY A 198 1.92 -23.64 20.81
CA GLY A 198 2.96 -24.55 20.28
C GLY A 198 2.65 -26.05 20.46
N ASP A 199 1.60 -26.41 21.20
CA ASP A 199 1.23 -27.78 21.56
C ASP A 199 -0.23 -28.13 21.22
N ALA A 200 -0.92 -27.26 20.52
CA ALA A 200 -2.31 -27.46 20.13
C ALA A 200 -2.47 -28.68 19.20
N ARG A 201 -3.60 -29.36 19.34
CA ARG A 201 -3.89 -30.64 18.67
C ARG A 201 -4.93 -30.54 17.58
N GLN A 202 -5.85 -29.59 17.71
CA GLN A 202 -6.98 -29.45 16.80
C GLN A 202 -7.23 -28.00 16.43
N ILE A 203 -7.56 -27.81 15.17
CA ILE A 203 -8.05 -26.53 14.63
C ILE A 203 -9.50 -26.71 14.14
N THR A 204 -10.36 -25.75 14.45
CA THR A 204 -11.67 -25.58 13.80
C THR A 204 -11.64 -24.27 13.04
N LEU A 205 -11.92 -24.30 11.73
CA LEU A 205 -11.79 -23.16 10.85
C LEU A 205 -13.00 -23.04 9.94
N ARG A 206 -13.51 -21.80 9.81
CA ARG A 206 -14.52 -21.46 8.84
C ARG A 206 -14.09 -20.22 8.06
N ILE A 207 -13.91 -20.36 6.77
CA ILE A 207 -13.67 -19.31 5.81
C ILE A 207 -14.70 -19.43 4.69
N ASP A 208 -15.33 -18.31 4.31
CA ASP A 208 -16.21 -18.20 3.16
C ASP A 208 -15.56 -17.20 2.18
N SER A 209 -14.95 -17.71 1.13
CA SER A 209 -14.27 -16.93 0.11
C SER A 209 -15.06 -16.92 -1.19
N ARG A 210 -14.96 -15.81 -1.93
CA ARG A 210 -15.59 -15.66 -3.24
C ARG A 210 -14.65 -15.00 -4.22
N MET A 211 -14.25 -15.74 -5.23
CA MET A 211 -13.48 -15.23 -6.36
C MET A 211 -14.38 -14.41 -7.31
N ILE A 212 -14.05 -13.16 -7.53
CA ILE A 212 -14.61 -12.27 -8.54
C ILE A 212 -13.58 -12.18 -9.66
N LYS A 213 -13.88 -12.74 -10.83
CA LYS A 213 -12.90 -12.84 -11.93
C LYS A 213 -12.61 -11.51 -12.61
N GLU A 214 -13.58 -10.62 -12.66
CA GLU A 214 -13.51 -9.34 -13.36
C GLU A 214 -14.01 -8.23 -12.44
N TYR A 215 -13.19 -7.86 -11.46
CA TYR A 215 -13.43 -6.68 -10.63
C TYR A 215 -12.92 -5.46 -11.37
N THR A 216 -13.75 -4.42 -11.50
CA THR A 216 -13.35 -3.17 -12.14
C THR A 216 -12.99 -2.12 -11.10
N SER A 217 -11.78 -1.59 -11.17
CA SER A 217 -11.30 -0.42 -10.45
C SER A 217 -10.82 0.66 -11.43
N ALA A 218 -10.24 1.76 -10.95
CA ALA A 218 -9.76 2.83 -11.81
C ALA A 218 -8.67 3.67 -11.14
N ASN A 219 -7.60 4.00 -11.86
CA ASN A 219 -6.75 5.12 -11.48
C ASN A 219 -7.53 6.43 -11.64
N VAL A 220 -7.31 7.39 -10.72
CA VAL A 220 -7.88 8.73 -10.82
C VAL A 220 -6.79 9.69 -11.26
N ILE A 221 -6.94 10.28 -12.44
CA ILE A 221 -5.88 11.06 -13.09
C ILE A 221 -6.35 12.49 -13.34
N GLY A 222 -5.62 13.44 -12.72
CA GLY A 222 -5.79 14.88 -12.95
C GLY A 222 -4.50 15.50 -13.49
N ARG A 223 -4.60 16.65 -14.13
CA ARG A 223 -3.44 17.39 -14.64
C ARG A 223 -3.56 18.90 -14.42
N ILE A 224 -2.42 19.54 -14.15
CA ILE A 224 -2.24 20.98 -14.18
C ILE A 224 -1.22 21.29 -15.28
N GLU A 225 -1.63 22.10 -16.27
CA GLU A 225 -0.77 22.45 -17.39
C GLU A 225 0.32 23.43 -16.96
N GLY A 226 1.56 23.06 -17.22
CA GLY A 226 2.73 23.92 -17.00
C GLY A 226 2.85 25.04 -18.02
N THR A 227 3.88 25.87 -17.86
CA THR A 227 4.26 26.88 -18.87
C THR A 227 4.94 26.23 -20.09
N ARG A 228 5.47 25.00 -19.92
CA ARG A 228 5.99 24.13 -20.97
C ARG A 228 5.17 22.85 -21.02
N CYS A 229 4.59 22.56 -22.19
CA CYS A 229 3.70 21.40 -22.38
C CYS A 229 4.38 20.22 -23.08
N ASP A 230 5.71 20.26 -23.27
CA ASP A 230 6.49 19.23 -23.95
C ASP A 230 6.90 18.06 -23.05
N SER A 231 6.80 18.22 -21.74
CA SER A 231 7.19 17.27 -20.71
C SER A 231 6.27 17.35 -19.49
N CYS A 232 6.28 16.27 -18.70
CA CYS A 232 5.50 16.21 -17.46
C CYS A 232 6.29 15.60 -16.30
N LEU A 233 5.91 16.01 -15.08
CA LEU A 233 6.21 15.28 -13.85
C LEU A 233 4.94 14.54 -13.42
N ILE A 234 5.11 13.34 -12.90
CA ILE A 234 4.02 12.55 -12.32
C ILE A 234 4.18 12.57 -10.80
N ILE A 235 3.12 12.91 -10.10
CA ILE A 235 2.98 12.75 -8.65
C ILE A 235 1.95 11.64 -8.47
N ILE A 236 2.39 10.50 -7.92
CA ILE A 236 1.56 9.31 -7.75
C ILE A 236 1.45 8.95 -6.26
N ALA A 237 0.28 8.47 -5.87
CA ALA A 237 0.02 7.89 -4.56
C ALA A 237 -1.14 6.91 -4.71
N HIS A 238 -1.02 5.69 -4.16
CA HIS A 238 -2.15 4.78 -4.22
C HIS A 238 -3.23 5.16 -3.21
N TYR A 239 -4.48 4.96 -3.61
CA TYR A 239 -5.62 5.31 -2.76
C TYR A 239 -6.36 4.08 -2.22
N ASP A 240 -6.09 2.89 -2.77
CA ASP A 240 -6.61 1.65 -2.24
C ASP A 240 -5.91 1.25 -0.94
N HIS A 241 -6.49 0.29 -0.23
CA HIS A 241 -5.88 -0.35 0.91
C HIS A 241 -6.50 -1.74 1.10
N LEU A 242 -6.21 -2.41 2.19
CA LEU A 242 -6.48 -3.84 2.41
C LEU A 242 -7.98 -4.18 2.54
N GLY A 243 -8.82 -3.22 2.90
CA GLY A 243 -10.25 -3.45 3.03
C GLY A 243 -10.63 -4.22 4.29
N HIS A 244 -11.18 -5.41 4.11
CA HIS A 244 -11.67 -6.24 5.19
C HIS A 244 -11.07 -7.64 5.19
N LEU A 245 -10.78 -8.16 6.38
CA LEU A 245 -10.54 -9.57 6.62
C LEU A 245 -11.82 -10.18 7.23
N GLY A 246 -12.66 -10.78 6.39
CA GLY A 246 -14.01 -11.16 6.77
C GLY A 246 -14.91 -9.95 7.01
N LYS A 247 -16.03 -10.17 7.71
CA LYS A 247 -17.03 -9.13 7.98
C LYS A 247 -16.63 -8.17 9.11
N GLU A 248 -15.80 -8.63 10.03
CA GLU A 248 -15.63 -7.98 11.34
C GLU A 248 -14.35 -7.14 11.43
N VAL A 249 -13.31 -7.50 10.67
CA VAL A 249 -12.02 -6.80 10.71
C VAL A 249 -11.90 -5.87 9.53
N TRP A 250 -11.59 -4.64 9.82
CA TRP A 250 -11.46 -3.55 8.86
C TRP A 250 -10.11 -2.87 9.02
N TYR A 251 -9.47 -2.55 7.90
CA TYR A 251 -8.17 -1.90 7.81
C TYR A 251 -8.36 -0.45 7.33
N PRO A 252 -8.14 0.55 8.19
CA PRO A 252 -8.38 1.96 7.85
C PRO A 252 -7.40 2.51 6.81
N GLY A 253 -6.11 2.20 6.94
CA GLY A 253 -5.06 2.69 6.07
C GLY A 253 -4.89 4.21 6.13
N ALA A 254 -4.68 4.76 7.33
CA ALA A 254 -4.54 6.21 7.49
C ALA A 254 -3.17 6.70 7.05
N ASN A 255 -2.10 6.01 7.47
CA ASN A 255 -0.77 6.27 6.96
C ASN A 255 -0.57 5.61 5.58
N ASP A 256 -1.04 4.38 5.41
CA ASP A 256 -0.98 3.56 4.20
C ASP A 256 -2.34 3.50 3.47
N ASN A 257 -2.62 4.25 2.39
CA ASN A 257 -1.83 5.40 1.95
C ASN A 257 -2.76 6.61 1.77
N ALA A 258 -3.68 6.81 2.76
CA ALA A 258 -4.48 8.04 2.76
C ALA A 258 -3.57 9.28 2.90
N SER A 259 -2.40 9.12 3.55
CA SER A 259 -1.43 10.18 3.77
C SER A 259 -0.76 10.66 2.47
N GLY A 260 -0.34 9.74 1.61
CA GLY A 260 0.22 10.06 0.29
C GLY A 260 -0.81 10.76 -0.59
N VAL A 261 -2.05 10.24 -0.63
CA VAL A 261 -3.16 10.90 -1.36
C VAL A 261 -3.42 12.31 -0.81
N ALA A 262 -3.39 12.49 0.51
CA ALA A 262 -3.59 13.80 1.13
C ALA A 262 -2.49 14.79 0.73
N MET A 263 -1.22 14.37 0.70
CA MET A 263 -0.10 15.21 0.26
C MET A 263 -0.21 15.52 -1.24
N MET A 264 -0.53 14.53 -2.08
CA MET A 264 -0.75 14.73 -3.51
C MET A 264 -1.85 15.77 -3.79
N LEU A 265 -2.98 15.69 -3.08
CA LEU A 265 -4.07 16.66 -3.20
C LEU A 265 -3.67 18.07 -2.71
N THR A 266 -2.86 18.15 -1.66
CA THR A 266 -2.32 19.41 -1.15
C THR A 266 -1.38 20.06 -2.16
N LEU A 267 -0.49 19.29 -2.78
CA LEU A 267 0.39 19.75 -3.86
C LEU A 267 -0.42 20.22 -5.07
N ALA A 268 -1.49 19.51 -5.43
CA ALA A 268 -2.37 19.91 -6.52
C ALA A 268 -3.03 21.27 -6.26
N ARG A 269 -3.50 21.51 -5.03
CA ARG A 269 -4.04 22.82 -4.63
C ARG A 269 -3.00 23.94 -4.70
N HIS A 270 -1.77 23.65 -4.26
CA HIS A 270 -0.66 24.61 -4.30
C HIS A 270 -0.32 25.04 -5.72
N TYR A 271 -0.16 24.08 -6.63
CA TYR A 271 0.22 24.34 -8.02
C TYR A 271 -0.93 24.85 -8.90
N ALA A 272 -2.17 24.79 -8.42
CA ALA A 272 -3.33 25.42 -9.05
C ALA A 272 -3.38 26.94 -8.85
N LEU A 273 -2.61 27.48 -7.90
CA LEU A 273 -2.52 28.93 -7.71
C LEU A 273 -1.69 29.56 -8.85
N PRO A 274 -2.14 30.69 -9.45
CA PRO A 274 -1.43 31.31 -10.57
C PRO A 274 0.04 31.64 -10.29
N GLU A 275 0.35 32.07 -9.07
CA GLU A 275 1.69 32.40 -8.59
C GLU A 275 2.62 31.17 -8.48
N ASN A 276 2.05 29.97 -8.34
CA ASN A 276 2.77 28.70 -8.19
C ASN A 276 2.72 27.85 -9.46
N ARG A 277 2.29 28.43 -10.59
CA ARG A 277 2.14 27.68 -11.84
C ARG A 277 3.42 26.94 -12.21
N PRO A 278 3.36 25.60 -12.42
CA PRO A 278 4.55 24.79 -12.64
C PRO A 278 5.17 25.07 -14.01
N LYS A 279 6.45 24.80 -14.15
CA LYS A 279 7.16 24.89 -15.44
C LYS A 279 6.76 23.75 -16.38
N HIS A 280 6.73 22.52 -15.89
CA HIS A 280 6.29 21.33 -16.62
C HIS A 280 4.85 20.97 -16.24
N THR A 281 4.14 20.27 -17.11
CA THR A 281 2.81 19.75 -16.76
C THR A 281 2.94 18.81 -15.57
N LEU A 282 2.12 19.00 -14.53
CA LEU A 282 2.00 18.08 -13.41
C LEU A 282 0.83 17.13 -13.65
N LEU A 283 1.11 15.83 -13.58
CA LEU A 283 0.11 14.79 -13.62
C LEU A 283 -0.04 14.21 -12.22
N PHE A 284 -1.25 14.23 -11.67
CA PHE A 284 -1.59 13.70 -10.36
C PHE A 284 -2.34 12.40 -10.55
N ILE A 285 -1.75 11.28 -10.11
CA ILE A 285 -2.31 9.94 -10.27
C ILE A 285 -2.59 9.36 -8.90
N ALA A 286 -3.87 9.23 -8.54
CA ALA A 286 -4.25 8.35 -7.45
C ALA A 286 -4.42 6.94 -8.05
N SER A 287 -3.46 6.06 -7.82
CA SER A 287 -3.43 4.69 -8.33
C SER A 287 -4.34 3.78 -7.51
N ALA A 288 -4.87 2.77 -8.17
CA ALA A 288 -5.70 1.73 -7.57
C ALA A 288 -4.99 0.38 -7.59
N ALA A 289 -5.36 -0.50 -6.67
CA ALA A 289 -4.87 -1.88 -6.62
C ALA A 289 -3.32 -1.97 -6.56
N GLU A 290 -2.71 -1.06 -5.85
CA GLU A 290 -1.30 -1.12 -5.46
C GLU A 290 -1.08 -2.35 -4.58
N GLU A 291 -1.91 -2.50 -3.56
CA GLU A 291 -1.94 -3.62 -2.61
C GLU A 291 -2.13 -5.00 -3.30
N ASN A 292 -2.65 -5.01 -4.51
CA ASN A 292 -2.73 -6.18 -5.38
C ASN A 292 -1.50 -6.33 -6.31
N ASN A 293 -0.32 -5.95 -5.83
CA ASN A 293 0.94 -5.95 -6.58
C ASN A 293 0.96 -4.95 -7.74
N LEU A 294 0.78 -3.67 -7.45
CA LEU A 294 1.02 -2.53 -8.34
C LEU A 294 0.18 -2.53 -9.63
N LEU A 295 -1.04 -3.13 -9.60
CA LEU A 295 -1.83 -3.32 -10.83
C LEU A 295 -2.23 -2.01 -11.50
N GLY A 296 -2.50 -0.95 -10.72
CA GLY A 296 -2.90 0.34 -11.27
C GLY A 296 -1.76 1.08 -11.95
N SER A 297 -0.60 1.14 -11.33
CA SER A 297 0.59 1.75 -11.95
C SER A 297 1.13 0.92 -13.11
N GLU A 298 1.09 -0.42 -13.04
CA GLU A 298 1.38 -1.27 -14.19
C GLU A 298 0.44 -0.99 -15.37
N TYR A 299 -0.87 -0.90 -15.10
CA TYR A 299 -1.84 -0.57 -16.15
C TYR A 299 -1.58 0.83 -16.75
N TYR A 300 -1.23 1.80 -15.90
CA TYR A 300 -0.89 3.15 -16.37
C TYR A 300 0.33 3.15 -17.29
N VAL A 301 1.42 2.48 -16.93
CA VAL A 301 2.64 2.48 -17.77
C VAL A 301 2.45 1.72 -19.10
N GLU A 302 1.49 0.81 -19.16
CA GLU A 302 1.07 0.14 -20.40
C GLU A 302 0.09 0.99 -21.24
N ASN A 303 -0.67 1.87 -20.59
CA ASN A 303 -1.70 2.72 -21.21
C ASN A 303 -1.56 4.19 -20.76
N PRO A 304 -0.41 4.82 -20.96
CA PRO A 304 -0.13 6.15 -20.41
C PRO A 304 -0.95 7.23 -21.12
N VAL A 305 -1.54 8.16 -20.34
CA VAL A 305 -2.28 9.32 -20.89
C VAL A 305 -1.36 10.38 -21.52
N ILE A 306 -0.09 10.39 -21.11
CA ILE A 306 1.00 11.13 -21.73
C ILE A 306 2.11 10.11 -22.01
N PRO A 307 2.71 10.05 -23.22
CA PRO A 307 3.78 9.11 -23.52
C PRO A 307 4.88 9.12 -22.46
N LEU A 308 5.33 7.95 -22.00
CA LEU A 308 6.33 7.82 -20.95
C LEU A 308 7.64 8.56 -21.30
N SER A 309 8.01 8.65 -22.59
CA SER A 309 9.17 9.41 -23.07
C SER A 309 9.10 10.91 -22.80
N ARG A 310 7.91 11.44 -22.42
CA ARG A 310 7.72 12.84 -22.00
C ARG A 310 7.70 13.00 -20.48
N THR A 311 7.74 11.90 -19.73
CA THR A 311 7.82 11.91 -18.26
C THR A 311 9.27 12.11 -17.83
N ILE A 312 9.55 13.25 -17.22
CA ILE A 312 10.91 13.60 -16.79
C ILE A 312 11.20 13.14 -15.37
N GLN A 313 10.18 12.94 -14.54
CA GLN A 313 10.29 12.41 -13.18
C GLN A 313 8.92 11.90 -12.69
N VAL A 314 8.94 10.78 -11.97
CA VAL A 314 7.84 10.29 -11.16
C VAL A 314 8.21 10.46 -9.69
N ILE A 315 7.30 10.99 -8.90
CA ILE A 315 7.41 11.16 -7.45
C ILE A 315 6.31 10.33 -6.83
N ASP A 316 6.69 9.23 -6.20
CA ASP A 316 5.79 8.31 -5.54
C ASP A 316 5.73 8.66 -4.05
N LEU A 317 4.53 8.93 -3.57
CA LEU A 317 4.24 9.42 -2.22
C LEU A 317 3.52 8.34 -1.43
N ASP A 318 4.23 7.71 -0.50
CA ASP A 318 3.68 6.60 0.23
C ASP A 318 4.05 6.67 1.72
N MET A 319 3.07 6.44 2.61
CA MET A 319 3.24 6.43 4.05
C MET A 319 3.91 7.70 4.61
N LEU A 320 3.29 8.86 4.42
CA LEU A 320 3.87 10.18 4.75
C LEU A 320 3.48 10.72 6.12
N ALA A 321 2.52 10.10 6.81
CA ALA A 321 2.01 10.54 8.12
C ALA A 321 2.68 9.80 9.27
N ASP A 322 4.02 9.79 9.33
CA ASP A 322 4.79 9.23 10.42
C ASP A 322 5.51 10.33 11.24
N ASN A 323 5.95 9.98 12.46
CA ASN A 323 6.60 10.90 13.40
C ASN A 323 8.13 10.85 13.39
N GLY A 324 8.73 10.05 12.53
CA GLY A 324 10.19 9.96 12.39
C GLY A 324 10.80 11.19 11.72
N ASP A 325 12.06 11.45 11.97
CA ASP A 325 12.84 12.53 11.32
C ASP A 325 13.80 11.94 10.28
N ARG A 326 13.26 10.95 9.54
CA ARG A 326 13.98 10.20 8.50
C ARG A 326 13.09 10.02 7.27
N LEU A 327 13.66 10.22 6.07
CA LEU A 327 13.06 9.79 4.82
C LEU A 327 13.70 8.48 4.36
N PHE A 328 12.86 7.57 3.94
CA PHE A 328 13.22 6.37 3.22
C PHE A 328 12.99 6.63 1.72
N LEU A 329 14.00 6.37 0.90
CA LEU A 329 14.03 6.76 -0.51
C LEU A 329 14.48 5.59 -1.38
N GLU A 330 13.72 5.29 -2.44
CA GLU A 330 14.12 4.30 -3.44
C GLU A 330 14.08 4.87 -4.85
N THR A 331 15.00 4.43 -5.68
CA THR A 331 15.04 4.82 -7.09
C THR A 331 15.84 3.82 -7.94
N GLY A 332 15.45 3.71 -9.20
CA GLY A 332 16.25 3.06 -10.22
C GLY A 332 17.43 3.92 -10.69
N PRO A 333 18.25 3.40 -11.61
CA PRO A 333 19.43 4.13 -12.15
C PRO A 333 19.07 5.49 -12.74
N GLU A 334 17.94 5.63 -13.40
CA GLU A 334 17.49 6.83 -14.10
C GLU A 334 17.09 7.95 -13.14
N GLY A 335 16.61 7.61 -11.93
CA GLY A 335 16.20 8.59 -10.92
C GLY A 335 17.32 9.09 -10.02
N ARG A 336 18.56 8.57 -10.14
CA ARG A 336 19.69 8.94 -9.25
C ARG A 336 19.97 10.43 -9.24
N LYS A 337 19.90 11.09 -10.40
CA LYS A 337 20.12 12.54 -10.49
C LYS A 337 19.08 13.32 -9.68
N ALA A 338 17.82 12.95 -9.77
CA ALA A 338 16.74 13.55 -9.01
C ALA A 338 16.88 13.30 -7.51
N LEU A 339 17.30 12.10 -7.12
CA LEU A 339 17.62 11.77 -5.72
C LEU A 339 18.74 12.69 -5.16
N GLU A 340 19.80 12.91 -5.92
CA GLU A 340 20.89 13.80 -5.47
C GLU A 340 20.42 15.26 -5.35
N TRP A 341 19.52 15.73 -6.22
CA TRP A 341 18.89 17.05 -6.07
C TRP A 341 18.04 17.14 -4.80
N LEU A 342 17.22 16.13 -4.53
CA LEU A 342 16.42 16.10 -3.29
C LEU A 342 17.31 16.12 -2.05
N LYS A 343 18.41 15.35 -2.05
CA LYS A 343 19.40 15.36 -0.96
C LYS A 343 20.04 16.74 -0.78
N ALA A 344 20.40 17.41 -1.89
CA ALA A 344 20.99 18.75 -1.84
C ALA A 344 20.02 19.79 -1.28
N ILE A 345 18.75 19.74 -1.71
CA ILE A 345 17.69 20.61 -1.17
C ILE A 345 17.50 20.34 0.33
N ASN A 346 17.40 19.07 0.72
CA ASN A 346 17.30 18.73 2.13
C ASN A 346 18.50 19.24 2.95
N SER A 347 19.70 19.08 2.46
CA SER A 347 20.92 19.56 3.11
C SER A 347 20.96 21.09 3.26
N GLN A 348 20.49 21.81 2.24
CA GLN A 348 20.41 23.27 2.25
C GLN A 348 19.43 23.82 3.29
N HIS A 349 18.29 23.14 3.47
CA HIS A 349 17.18 23.64 4.28
C HIS A 349 17.04 22.92 5.62
N GLY A 350 17.64 21.75 5.80
CA GLY A 350 17.61 20.98 7.04
C GLY A 350 16.21 20.43 7.38
N PHE A 351 15.42 20.03 6.38
CA PHE A 351 14.06 19.53 6.61
C PHE A 351 14.04 18.22 7.40
N PHE A 352 14.83 17.23 6.97
CA PHE A 352 14.94 15.93 7.63
C PHE A 352 16.37 15.65 8.03
N LYS A 353 16.53 15.04 9.20
CA LYS A 353 17.84 14.73 9.77
C LYS A 353 18.57 13.63 9.00
N THR A 354 17.83 12.64 8.53
CA THR A 354 18.39 11.46 7.85
C THR A 354 17.62 11.16 6.58
N LEU A 355 18.36 10.89 5.49
CA LEU A 355 17.82 10.35 4.25
C LEU A 355 18.47 8.99 4.03
N THR A 356 17.68 7.92 4.14
CA THR A 356 18.11 6.55 3.87
C THR A 356 17.77 6.19 2.44
N GLN A 357 18.79 5.76 1.69
CA GLN A 357 18.59 5.29 0.33
C GLN A 357 18.70 3.77 0.30
N GLU A 358 17.71 3.13 -0.30
CA GLU A 358 17.68 1.70 -0.55
C GLU A 358 17.75 1.36 -2.04
N SER A 359 17.93 0.09 -2.33
CA SER A 359 17.90 -0.43 -3.69
C SER A 359 16.46 -0.43 -4.22
N LEU A 360 16.29 -0.29 -5.53
CA LEU A 360 14.98 -0.41 -6.18
C LEU A 360 14.32 -1.74 -5.80
N SER A 361 13.13 -1.65 -5.25
CA SER A 361 12.25 -2.78 -4.91
C SER A 361 10.90 -2.62 -5.62
N ASN A 362 10.08 -3.66 -5.58
CA ASN A 362 8.71 -3.65 -6.10
C ASN A 362 7.68 -3.35 -4.99
N ASP A 363 8.04 -2.52 -4.04
CA ASP A 363 7.26 -2.26 -2.84
C ASP A 363 6.21 -1.15 -3.03
N SER A 364 6.30 -0.31 -4.10
CA SER A 364 5.29 0.72 -4.39
C SER A 364 5.27 1.12 -5.87
N ASP A 365 4.41 2.05 -6.23
CA ASP A 365 4.03 2.47 -7.59
C ASP A 365 5.16 3.06 -8.44
N HIS A 366 6.29 3.44 -7.86
CA HIS A 366 7.48 3.88 -8.61
C HIS A 366 8.09 2.76 -9.45
N TYR A 367 7.98 1.51 -9.01
CA TYR A 367 8.65 0.35 -9.61
C TYR A 367 8.27 0.10 -11.08
N PRO A 368 6.99 0.07 -11.49
CA PRO A 368 6.61 -0.13 -12.89
C PRO A 368 7.19 0.92 -13.86
N PHE A 369 7.41 2.14 -13.38
CA PHE A 369 8.08 3.20 -14.15
C PHE A 369 9.59 2.96 -14.22
N ALA A 370 10.23 2.67 -13.10
CA ALA A 370 11.68 2.48 -13.01
C ALA A 370 12.16 1.32 -13.90
N VAL A 371 11.45 0.19 -13.94
CA VAL A 371 11.80 -0.95 -14.81
C VAL A 371 11.60 -0.64 -16.31
N ARG A 372 10.87 0.42 -16.64
CA ARG A 372 10.70 0.96 -18.00
C ARG A 372 11.65 2.15 -18.27
N GLN A 373 12.67 2.31 -17.43
CA GLN A 373 13.68 3.35 -17.57
C GLN A 373 13.13 4.79 -17.49
N VAL A 374 11.99 4.97 -16.82
CA VAL A 374 11.46 6.29 -16.48
C VAL A 374 12.04 6.69 -15.12
N PRO A 375 12.62 7.90 -14.97
CA PRO A 375 13.07 8.37 -13.67
C PRO A 375 11.94 8.37 -12.65
N ALA A 376 12.09 7.58 -11.58
CA ALA A 376 11.10 7.45 -10.53
C ALA A 376 11.77 7.47 -9.16
N LEU A 377 11.15 8.15 -8.21
CA LEU A 377 11.62 8.29 -6.83
C LEU A 377 10.47 8.00 -5.88
N TYR A 378 10.65 6.99 -5.03
CA TYR A 378 9.79 6.66 -3.91
C TYR A 378 10.19 7.47 -2.68
N ILE A 379 9.21 7.99 -1.95
CA ILE A 379 9.40 8.80 -0.75
C ILE A 379 8.43 8.33 0.34
N MET A 380 9.01 7.89 1.47
CA MET A 380 8.29 7.50 2.68
C MET A 380 8.89 8.23 3.90
N VAL A 381 8.06 8.60 4.87
CA VAL A 381 8.54 9.05 6.19
C VAL A 381 8.62 7.83 7.11
N ASP A 382 9.79 7.55 7.66
CA ASP A 382 10.03 6.38 8.48
C ASP A 382 10.06 6.72 9.98
N GLY A 383 9.21 6.05 10.75
CA GLY A 383 9.06 6.22 12.20
C GLY A 383 8.16 5.15 12.81
N ARG A 384 7.33 5.52 13.78
CA ARG A 384 6.52 4.57 14.58
C ARG A 384 5.21 4.14 13.90
N ALA A 385 4.71 4.87 12.91
CA ALA A 385 3.51 4.43 12.20
C ALA A 385 3.74 3.11 11.44
N PHE A 386 4.99 2.77 11.13
CA PHE A 386 5.34 1.48 10.57
C PHE A 386 5.10 0.30 11.52
N ASP A 387 5.05 0.52 12.84
CA ASP A 387 4.74 -0.55 13.81
C ASP A 387 3.31 -1.08 13.68
N VAL A 388 2.41 -0.32 13.04
CA VAL A 388 1.00 -0.69 12.80
C VAL A 388 0.69 -0.96 11.32
N TYR A 389 1.72 -1.00 10.47
CA TYR A 389 1.61 -1.29 9.05
C TYR A 389 0.85 -2.59 8.79
N HIS A 390 -0.14 -2.55 7.89
CA HIS A 390 -0.99 -3.68 7.50
C HIS A 390 -1.73 -4.33 8.68
N THR A 391 -2.11 -3.51 9.66
CA THR A 391 -2.95 -3.92 10.79
C THR A 391 -4.19 -3.02 10.91
N PRO A 392 -5.23 -3.44 11.65
CA PRO A 392 -6.39 -2.59 11.94
C PRO A 392 -6.08 -1.31 12.75
N LEU A 393 -4.85 -1.16 13.23
CA LEU A 393 -4.39 -0.01 14.01
C LEU A 393 -3.77 1.10 13.13
N ASP A 394 -3.65 0.91 11.81
CA ASP A 394 -3.30 2.01 10.92
C ASP A 394 -4.50 2.94 10.72
N ASP A 395 -4.82 3.69 11.77
CA ASP A 395 -5.94 4.62 11.87
C ASP A 395 -5.47 6.06 12.11
N VAL A 396 -6.41 7.00 12.25
CA VAL A 396 -6.10 8.43 12.44
C VAL A 396 -5.36 8.73 13.74
N GLU A 397 -5.45 7.87 14.76
CA GLU A 397 -4.75 8.05 16.03
C GLU A 397 -3.25 7.72 15.90
N HIS A 398 -2.91 6.90 14.91
CA HIS A 398 -1.54 6.49 14.60
C HIS A 398 -0.95 7.21 13.38
N ALA A 399 -1.70 8.09 12.73
CA ALA A 399 -1.23 8.94 11.63
C ALA A 399 -0.77 10.31 12.16
N PHE A 400 0.50 10.64 11.97
CA PHE A 400 1.14 11.82 12.54
C PHE A 400 1.44 12.88 11.48
N ALA A 401 0.87 14.07 11.60
CA ALA A 401 1.17 15.20 10.71
C ALA A 401 2.28 16.13 11.23
N VAL A 402 3.21 15.59 12.01
CA VAL A 402 4.30 16.40 12.63
C VAL A 402 5.31 16.88 11.58
N ASN A 403 5.49 16.12 10.51
CA ASN A 403 6.43 16.43 9.44
C ASN A 403 5.79 17.09 8.22
N TYR A 404 4.49 17.41 8.29
CA TYR A 404 3.74 17.95 7.16
C TYR A 404 4.43 19.14 6.50
N GLU A 405 4.78 20.20 7.26
CA GLU A 405 5.38 21.41 6.73
C GLU A 405 6.77 21.15 6.11
N LYS A 406 7.61 20.36 6.78
CA LYS A 406 8.94 19.98 6.28
C LYS A 406 8.83 19.27 4.93
N LEU A 407 7.94 18.28 4.87
CA LEU A 407 7.75 17.46 3.67
C LEU A 407 7.15 18.27 2.53
N PHE A 408 6.13 19.07 2.81
CA PHE A 408 5.50 19.94 1.83
C PHE A 408 6.51 20.91 1.19
N HIS A 409 7.34 21.57 2.02
CA HIS A 409 8.37 22.47 1.51
C HIS A 409 9.47 21.72 0.75
N LEU A 410 9.93 20.57 1.24
CA LEU A 410 10.90 19.75 0.52
C LEU A 410 10.38 19.39 -0.87
N LEU A 411 9.13 18.91 -0.96
CA LEU A 411 8.50 18.50 -2.22
C LEU A 411 8.28 19.68 -3.17
N THR A 412 7.83 20.84 -2.67
CA THR A 412 7.65 22.03 -3.51
C THR A 412 8.98 22.57 -4.05
N HIS A 413 10.04 22.62 -3.24
CA HIS A 413 11.38 22.95 -3.72
C HIS A 413 11.88 21.95 -4.76
N PHE A 414 11.67 20.64 -4.51
CA PHE A 414 12.10 19.58 -5.40
C PHE A 414 11.38 19.64 -6.76
N ILE A 415 10.04 19.74 -6.76
CA ILE A 415 9.23 19.87 -7.99
C ILE A 415 9.62 21.13 -8.79
N SER A 416 9.89 22.24 -8.10
CA SER A 416 10.29 23.49 -8.73
C SER A 416 11.72 23.48 -9.29
N SER A 417 12.55 22.49 -8.94
CA SER A 417 13.92 22.38 -9.44
C SER A 417 14.01 21.78 -10.86
N PHE A 418 12.92 21.25 -11.40
CA PHE A 418 12.83 20.74 -12.76
C PHE A 418 12.45 21.85 -13.73
#